data_59f187777b69e4e2fcd3fb461e77f49c
#
_entry.id   59f187777b69e4e2fcd3fb461e77f49c
#
_cell.length_a   1.000
_cell.length_b   1.000
_cell.length_c   1.000
_cell.angle_alpha   90.00
_cell.angle_beta   90.00
_cell.angle_gamma   90.00
#
_symmetry.space_group_name_H-M   'P 1'
#
loop_
_entity.id
_entity.type
_entity.pdbx_description
1 polymer ?
#
loop_
_entity_poly.entity_id
_entity_poly.type
_entity_poly.pdbx_seq_one_letter_code
_entity_poly.pdbx_strand_id
1 'polypeptide(L)'
;MKKSIVFSLLFALGFSACAKTASDSYFSEQPSSSKKEYEIFRKNIAVEFENQTPKQWGENVKGVKTKLFTNEKVIALTMDACGSPLGMGYDEKLINFLEQENIPATLFINARWINKNLSTLKKLSLNPLFEIANHGLEHKPASVNGKSIYGLNGTNSVEGLVDEIELNARKIESIT
;
A
#
# COMPACT_ATOMS: atom_id res chain seq x y z
N MET A 1 -67.19 24.26 1.00
CA MET A 1 -65.78 24.59 1.26
C MET A 1 -64.91 23.42 0.79
N LYS A 2 -64.29 23.53 -0.40
CA LYS A 2 -63.39 22.47 -0.95
C LYS A 2 -61.95 22.81 -0.53
N LYS A 3 -61.30 21.91 0.21
CA LYS A 3 -59.90 22.01 0.58
C LYS A 3 -59.04 21.37 -0.54
N SER A 4 -58.27 22.20 -1.26
CA SER A 4 -57.23 21.74 -2.20
C SER A 4 -56.01 21.28 -1.41
N ILE A 5 -55.61 20.03 -1.63
CA ILE A 5 -54.32 19.48 -1.14
C ILE A 5 -53.32 19.65 -2.24
N VAL A 6 -52.34 20.52 -2.00
CA VAL A 6 -51.18 20.67 -2.90
C VAL A 6 -50.13 19.65 -2.54
N PHE A 7 -49.88 18.69 -3.44
CA PHE A 7 -48.80 17.70 -3.32
C PHE A 7 -47.50 18.34 -3.81
N SER A 8 -46.63 18.67 -2.88
CA SER A 8 -45.28 19.14 -3.21
C SER A 8 -44.39 17.96 -3.47
N LEU A 9 -44.01 17.78 -4.74
CA LEU A 9 -43.06 16.71 -5.17
C LEU A 9 -41.64 17.22 -4.90
N LEU A 10 -41.01 16.78 -3.81
CA LEU A 10 -39.59 17.01 -3.56
C LEU A 10 -38.80 16.04 -4.45
N PHE A 11 -38.18 16.61 -5.50
CA PHE A 11 -37.15 15.92 -6.28
C PHE A 11 -35.85 15.88 -5.45
N ALA A 12 -35.58 14.75 -4.83
CA ALA A 12 -34.28 14.50 -4.21
C ALA A 12 -33.26 14.22 -5.34
N LEU A 13 -32.49 15.25 -5.70
CA LEU A 13 -31.28 15.08 -6.52
C LEU A 13 -30.28 14.28 -5.70
N GLY A 14 -30.23 12.98 -5.92
CA GLY A 14 -29.20 12.11 -5.39
C GLY A 14 -27.84 12.48 -5.99
N PHE A 15 -27.04 13.26 -5.28
CA PHE A 15 -25.60 13.36 -5.57
C PHE A 15 -24.97 12.01 -5.26
N SER A 16 -24.77 11.21 -6.30
CA SER A 16 -23.88 10.04 -6.21
C SER A 16 -22.46 10.55 -6.01
N ALA A 17 -22.02 10.64 -4.76
CA ALA A 17 -20.62 10.87 -4.45
C ALA A 17 -19.83 9.64 -4.93
N CYS A 18 -19.23 9.74 -6.11
CA CYS A 18 -18.29 8.73 -6.57
C CYS A 18 -17.15 8.65 -5.54
N ALA A 19 -17.04 7.54 -4.84
CA ALA A 19 -15.94 7.34 -3.88
C ALA A 19 -14.62 7.40 -4.65
N LYS A 20 -13.71 8.29 -4.24
CA LYS A 20 -12.37 8.40 -4.83
C LYS A 20 -11.64 7.09 -4.64
N THR A 21 -11.03 6.57 -5.68
CA THR A 21 -10.16 5.40 -5.63
C THR A 21 -8.83 5.75 -4.97
N ALA A 22 -8.06 4.73 -4.57
CA ALA A 22 -6.70 4.93 -4.03
C ALA A 22 -5.80 5.62 -5.07
N SER A 23 -5.92 5.26 -6.34
CA SER A 23 -5.20 5.91 -7.44
C SER A 23 -5.62 7.37 -7.63
N ASP A 24 -6.92 7.71 -7.54
CA ASP A 24 -7.39 9.09 -7.62
C ASP A 24 -6.78 9.97 -6.52
N SER A 25 -6.67 9.43 -5.32
CA SER A 25 -6.04 10.12 -4.19
C SER A 25 -4.54 10.32 -4.41
N TYR A 26 -3.85 9.29 -4.89
CA TYR A 26 -2.40 9.35 -5.15
C TYR A 26 -2.05 10.36 -6.25
N PHE A 27 -2.82 10.40 -7.35
CA PHE A 27 -2.55 11.27 -8.50
C PHE A 27 -3.21 12.65 -8.40
N SER A 28 -3.84 13.02 -7.28
CA SER A 28 -4.53 14.32 -7.13
C SER A 28 -3.61 15.53 -7.32
N GLU A 29 -2.31 15.36 -7.03
CA GLU A 29 -1.28 16.42 -7.10
C GLU A 29 -0.26 16.17 -8.22
N GLN A 30 -0.47 15.16 -9.08
CA GLN A 30 0.45 14.78 -10.13
C GLN A 30 -0.05 15.18 -11.53
N PRO A 31 0.83 15.30 -12.55
CA PRO A 31 0.43 15.53 -13.92
C PRO A 31 -0.58 14.46 -14.42
N SER A 32 -1.56 14.88 -15.20
CA SER A 32 -2.57 13.98 -15.77
C SER A 32 -1.96 12.88 -16.67
N SER A 33 -0.80 13.12 -17.28
CA SER A 33 -0.04 12.14 -18.05
C SER A 33 0.41 10.97 -17.19
N SER A 34 0.97 11.22 -16.01
CA SER A 34 1.43 10.18 -15.07
C SER A 34 0.29 9.27 -14.63
N LYS A 35 -0.88 9.86 -14.35
CA LYS A 35 -2.08 9.09 -14.03
C LYS A 35 -2.50 8.20 -15.19
N LYS A 36 -2.53 8.76 -16.41
CA LYS A 36 -2.92 8.01 -17.62
C LYS A 36 -1.97 6.84 -17.89
N GLU A 37 -0.68 7.04 -17.76
CA GLU A 37 0.33 5.98 -17.91
C GLU A 37 0.14 4.87 -16.88
N TYR A 38 -0.09 5.25 -15.63
CA TYR A 38 -0.38 4.30 -14.57
C TYR A 38 -1.65 3.48 -14.84
N GLU A 39 -2.74 4.10 -15.24
CA GLU A 39 -4.00 3.40 -15.56
C GLU A 39 -3.84 2.42 -16.74
N ILE A 40 -3.03 2.75 -17.73
CA ILE A 40 -2.69 1.85 -18.83
C ILE A 40 -1.89 0.65 -18.32
N PHE A 41 -0.85 0.89 -17.52
CA PHE A 41 -0.03 -0.15 -16.89
C PHE A 41 -0.89 -1.10 -16.05
N ARG A 42 -1.69 -0.56 -15.14
CA ARG A 42 -2.60 -1.27 -14.25
C ARG A 42 -3.58 -2.16 -15.01
N LYS A 43 -4.18 -1.62 -16.08
CA LYS A 43 -5.11 -2.35 -16.95
C LYS A 43 -4.41 -3.47 -17.72
N ASN A 44 -3.21 -3.25 -18.22
CA ASN A 44 -2.46 -4.27 -18.95
C ASN A 44 -2.15 -5.47 -18.04
N ILE A 45 -1.76 -5.24 -16.81
CA ILE A 45 -1.56 -6.32 -15.82
C ILE A 45 -2.88 -7.05 -15.56
N ALA A 46 -3.99 -6.34 -15.39
CA ALA A 46 -5.30 -6.97 -15.15
C ALA A 46 -5.72 -7.87 -16.33
N VAL A 47 -5.52 -7.43 -17.57
CA VAL A 47 -5.82 -8.21 -18.78
C VAL A 47 -4.92 -9.45 -18.88
N GLU A 48 -3.63 -9.34 -18.53
CA GLU A 48 -2.70 -10.48 -18.54
C GLU A 48 -3.17 -11.62 -17.61
N PHE A 49 -3.81 -11.28 -16.50
CA PHE A 49 -4.28 -12.24 -15.49
C PHE A 49 -5.80 -12.52 -15.55
N GLU A 50 -6.56 -11.94 -16.49
CA GLU A 50 -8.03 -12.00 -16.55
C GLU A 50 -8.58 -13.44 -16.53
N ASN A 51 -7.92 -14.36 -17.23
CA ASN A 51 -8.36 -15.76 -17.34
C ASN A 51 -7.58 -16.70 -16.41
N GLN A 52 -6.86 -16.16 -15.42
CA GLN A 52 -6.07 -16.96 -14.48
C GLN A 52 -6.78 -17.08 -13.14
N THR A 53 -6.83 -18.28 -12.59
CA THR A 53 -7.34 -18.54 -11.25
C THR A 53 -6.18 -18.77 -10.30
N PRO A 54 -6.08 -18.02 -9.19
CA PRO A 54 -5.06 -18.23 -8.17
C PRO A 54 -5.14 -19.65 -7.61
N LYS A 55 -4.04 -20.38 -7.61
CA LYS A 55 -3.95 -21.77 -7.14
C LYS A 55 -3.52 -21.89 -5.68
N GLN A 56 -2.89 -20.84 -5.13
CA GLN A 56 -2.33 -20.84 -3.78
C GLN A 56 -2.71 -19.54 -3.04
N TRP A 57 -2.86 -19.66 -1.74
CA TRP A 57 -3.09 -18.55 -0.82
C TRP A 57 -2.45 -18.88 0.53
N GLY A 58 -1.78 -17.92 1.14
CA GLY A 58 -1.16 -18.03 2.45
C GLY A 58 0.27 -17.51 2.47
N GLU A 59 0.91 -17.56 3.62
CA GLU A 59 2.23 -17.00 3.88
C GLU A 59 3.37 -17.80 3.22
N ASN A 60 3.15 -19.08 2.95
CA ASN A 60 4.17 -20.01 2.45
C ASN A 60 3.86 -20.53 1.04
N VAL A 61 3.36 -19.65 0.16
CA VAL A 61 3.09 -19.99 -1.24
C VAL A 61 4.38 -19.97 -2.07
N LYS A 62 4.34 -20.62 -3.24
CA LYS A 62 5.48 -20.63 -4.17
C LYS A 62 5.91 -19.19 -4.52
N GLY A 63 7.20 -18.91 -4.37
CA GLY A 63 7.80 -17.60 -4.65
C GLY A 63 8.07 -16.77 -3.40
N VAL A 64 7.41 -17.05 -2.26
CA VAL A 64 7.73 -16.41 -0.99
C VAL A 64 9.11 -16.85 -0.51
N LYS A 65 9.95 -15.91 -0.11
CA LYS A 65 11.28 -16.16 0.45
C LYS A 65 11.19 -16.09 1.97
N THR A 66 11.39 -17.22 2.63
CA THR A 66 11.31 -17.34 4.10
C THR A 66 12.66 -17.59 4.75
N LYS A 67 13.72 -17.69 3.96
CA LYS A 67 15.09 -17.90 4.44
C LYS A 67 16.11 -17.40 3.42
N LEU A 68 17.29 -17.06 3.90
CA LEU A 68 18.45 -16.79 3.06
C LEU A 68 19.00 -18.09 2.46
N PHE A 69 19.45 -18.02 1.20
CA PHE A 69 20.10 -19.12 0.49
C PHE A 69 21.61 -18.95 0.61
N THR A 70 22.15 -19.27 1.78
CA THR A 70 23.59 -19.18 2.07
C THR A 70 24.00 -20.22 3.10
N ASN A 71 25.27 -20.61 3.10
CA ASN A 71 25.92 -21.42 4.13
C ASN A 71 26.60 -20.57 5.21
N GLU A 72 26.62 -19.26 5.05
CA GLU A 72 27.19 -18.33 6.02
C GLU A 72 26.28 -18.19 7.24
N LYS A 73 26.88 -17.91 8.40
CA LYS A 73 26.14 -17.63 9.64
C LYS A 73 25.70 -16.16 9.68
N VAL A 74 24.69 -15.83 8.86
CA VAL A 74 24.15 -14.48 8.74
C VAL A 74 22.64 -14.48 8.97
N ILE A 75 22.11 -13.36 9.38
CA ILE A 75 20.67 -13.08 9.47
C ILE A 75 20.31 -11.87 8.61
N ALA A 76 19.08 -11.83 8.10
CA ALA A 76 18.49 -10.61 7.55
C ALA A 76 17.65 -9.96 8.65
N LEU A 77 18.02 -8.75 9.05
CA LEU A 77 17.24 -7.96 10.01
C LEU A 77 16.22 -7.12 9.22
N THR A 78 14.93 -7.37 9.45
CA THR A 78 13.85 -6.66 8.77
C THR A 78 12.87 -6.07 9.78
N MET A 79 12.29 -4.92 9.46
CA MET A 79 11.33 -4.21 10.31
C MET A 79 10.19 -3.66 9.47
N ASP A 80 8.95 -3.75 9.99
CA ASP A 80 7.74 -3.33 9.29
C ASP A 80 7.16 -2.07 9.93
N ALA A 81 6.96 -1.03 9.13
CA ALA A 81 6.27 0.20 9.50
C ALA A 81 4.88 0.21 8.88
N CYS A 82 3.91 -0.45 9.52
CA CYS A 82 2.58 -0.76 8.99
C CYS A 82 1.65 0.45 8.85
N GLY A 83 1.88 1.53 9.60
CA GLY A 83 1.03 2.72 9.55
C GLY A 83 -0.40 2.49 10.06
N SER A 84 -0.62 1.51 10.93
CA SER A 84 -1.88 1.33 11.66
C SER A 84 -2.02 2.39 12.78
N PRO A 85 -3.21 2.57 13.38
CA PRO A 85 -3.37 3.52 14.50
C PRO A 85 -2.37 3.33 15.63
N LEU A 86 -1.95 2.08 15.91
CA LEU A 86 -0.94 1.75 16.91
C LEU A 86 0.48 1.63 16.31
N GLY A 87 0.61 1.56 14.98
CA GLY A 87 1.86 1.37 14.25
C GLY A 87 2.31 2.61 13.46
N MET A 88 1.90 3.82 13.90
CA MET A 88 2.36 5.09 13.32
C MET A 88 3.66 5.61 13.93
N GLY A 89 4.16 4.94 14.94
CA GLY A 89 5.33 5.38 15.69
C GLY A 89 6.63 5.25 14.91
N TYR A 90 7.66 5.84 15.49
CA TYR A 90 9.05 5.74 15.08
C TYR A 90 9.88 5.44 16.33
N ASP A 91 10.53 4.27 16.34
CA ASP A 91 11.41 3.89 17.43
C ASP A 91 12.82 4.46 17.21
N GLU A 92 12.96 5.73 17.58
CA GLU A 92 14.23 6.44 17.46
C GLU A 92 15.36 5.77 18.26
N LYS A 93 15.04 5.16 19.40
CA LYS A 93 16.07 4.50 20.24
C LYS A 93 16.63 3.27 19.55
N LEU A 94 15.75 2.47 18.92
CA LEU A 94 16.17 1.30 18.16
C LEU A 94 17.01 1.72 16.95
N ILE A 95 16.56 2.71 16.19
CA ILE A 95 17.30 3.18 15.02
C ILE A 95 18.67 3.74 15.40
N ASN A 96 18.74 4.58 16.45
CA ASN A 96 20.01 5.11 16.95
C ASN A 96 20.95 3.99 17.42
N PHE A 97 20.42 2.94 18.05
CA PHE A 97 21.23 1.76 18.43
C PHE A 97 21.80 1.06 17.19
N LEU A 98 21.00 0.82 16.16
CA LEU A 98 21.47 0.20 14.91
C LEU A 98 22.55 1.05 14.22
N GLU A 99 22.38 2.37 14.22
CA GLU A 99 23.37 3.31 13.69
C GLU A 99 24.70 3.26 14.49
N GLN A 100 24.62 3.30 15.83
CA GLN A 100 25.79 3.26 16.70
C GLN A 100 26.57 1.94 16.60
N GLU A 101 25.85 0.82 16.52
CA GLU A 101 26.45 -0.51 16.40
C GLU A 101 26.77 -0.91 14.95
N ASN A 102 26.51 -0.02 13.99
CA ASN A 102 26.74 -0.24 12.55
C ASN A 102 26.03 -1.51 12.03
N ILE A 103 24.77 -1.72 12.45
CA ILE A 103 23.95 -2.88 12.10
C ILE A 103 23.03 -2.53 10.93
N PRO A 104 23.19 -3.16 9.74
CA PRO A 104 22.31 -2.93 8.61
C PRO A 104 20.93 -3.57 8.82
N ALA A 105 19.90 -2.94 8.25
CA ALA A 105 18.53 -3.46 8.28
C ALA A 105 17.74 -3.07 7.03
N THR A 106 16.75 -3.90 6.66
CA THR A 106 15.75 -3.57 5.65
C THR A 106 14.48 -3.06 6.35
N LEU A 107 14.03 -1.88 5.98
CA LEU A 107 12.86 -1.21 6.56
C LEU A 107 11.70 -1.27 5.56
N PHE A 108 10.71 -2.12 5.80
CA PHE A 108 9.51 -2.25 4.98
C PHE A 108 8.50 -1.15 5.36
N ILE A 109 8.30 -0.18 4.48
CA ILE A 109 7.56 1.04 4.76
C ILE A 109 6.21 1.06 4.05
N ASN A 110 5.12 1.24 4.82
CA ASN A 110 3.76 1.39 4.28
C ASN A 110 3.45 2.87 3.98
N ALA A 111 2.66 3.12 2.94
CA ALA A 111 2.31 4.48 2.52
C ALA A 111 1.62 5.30 3.62
N ARG A 112 0.82 4.68 4.49
CA ARG A 112 0.15 5.35 5.60
C ARG A 112 1.15 5.88 6.63
N TRP A 113 2.21 5.10 6.90
CA TRP A 113 3.30 5.51 7.77
C TRP A 113 4.07 6.69 7.17
N ILE A 114 4.35 6.66 5.86
CA ILE A 114 5.02 7.74 5.13
C ILE A 114 4.29 9.07 5.31
N ASN A 115 2.95 9.07 5.21
CA ASN A 115 2.14 10.28 5.34
C ASN A 115 2.36 11.04 6.67
N LYS A 116 2.75 10.32 7.72
CA LYS A 116 3.00 10.90 9.06
C LYS A 116 4.47 11.11 9.36
N ASN A 117 5.35 10.39 8.67
CA ASN A 117 6.78 10.33 8.99
C ASN A 117 7.68 10.68 7.78
N LEU A 118 7.24 11.58 6.89
CA LEU A 118 7.94 11.90 5.66
C LEU A 118 9.39 12.36 5.90
N SER A 119 9.62 13.23 6.88
CA SER A 119 10.96 13.72 7.22
C SER A 119 11.86 12.61 7.76
N THR A 120 11.28 11.69 8.54
CA THR A 120 11.98 10.51 9.06
C THR A 120 12.37 9.57 7.93
N LEU A 121 11.45 9.28 6.98
CA LEU A 121 11.78 8.45 5.82
C LEU A 121 12.94 9.04 5.01
N LYS A 122 12.92 10.35 4.72
CA LYS A 122 14.02 11.03 4.02
C LYS A 122 15.34 10.90 4.76
N LYS A 123 15.34 11.03 6.09
CA LYS A 123 16.55 10.83 6.91
C LYS A 123 17.07 9.39 6.80
N LEU A 124 16.18 8.40 6.93
CA LEU A 124 16.54 6.98 6.90
C LEU A 124 17.06 6.54 5.52
N SER A 125 16.46 7.03 4.43
CA SER A 125 16.86 6.68 3.07
C SER A 125 18.25 7.20 2.68
N LEU A 126 18.75 8.21 3.37
CA LEU A 126 20.11 8.73 3.17
C LEU A 126 21.18 7.94 3.95
N ASN A 127 20.78 7.06 4.85
CA ASN A 127 21.70 6.26 5.64
C ASN A 127 22.00 4.93 4.93
N PRO A 128 23.24 4.63 4.55
CA PRO A 128 23.60 3.43 3.80
C PRO A 128 23.41 2.12 4.59
N LEU A 129 23.17 2.18 5.90
CA LEU A 129 22.83 1.02 6.71
C LEU A 129 21.41 0.52 6.46
N PHE A 130 20.52 1.38 5.93
CA PHE A 130 19.12 1.04 5.81
C PHE A 130 18.69 0.92 4.35
N GLU A 131 18.18 -0.27 4.01
CA GLU A 131 17.46 -0.48 2.76
C GLU A 131 15.98 -0.14 2.97
N ILE A 132 15.41 0.73 2.14
CA ILE A 132 13.99 1.06 2.17
C ILE A 132 13.25 0.11 1.24
N ALA A 133 12.29 -0.63 1.78
CA ALA A 133 11.49 -1.61 1.06
C ALA A 133 9.98 -1.29 1.15
N ASN A 134 9.20 -1.91 0.27
CA ASN A 134 7.78 -1.65 0.11
C ASN A 134 6.93 -2.55 1.02
N HIS A 135 6.09 -1.95 1.88
CA HIS A 135 5.14 -2.65 2.76
C HIS A 135 3.66 -2.35 2.40
N GLY A 136 3.41 -2.09 1.12
CA GLY A 136 2.07 -1.84 0.59
C GLY A 136 1.53 -0.44 0.84
N LEU A 137 0.40 -0.15 0.18
CA LEU A 137 -0.29 1.14 0.22
C LEU A 137 -1.15 1.30 1.49
N GLU A 138 -2.05 0.35 1.71
CA GLU A 138 -3.04 0.33 2.80
C GLU A 138 -2.86 -0.84 3.76
N HIS A 139 -1.77 -1.59 3.63
CA HIS A 139 -1.48 -2.78 4.41
C HIS A 139 -2.55 -3.87 4.23
N LYS A 140 -3.04 -4.04 3.00
CA LYS A 140 -3.99 -5.09 2.64
C LYS A 140 -3.27 -6.38 2.28
N PRO A 141 -3.72 -7.54 2.79
CA PRO A 141 -3.22 -8.82 2.32
C PRO A 141 -3.35 -8.96 0.81
N ALA A 142 -2.28 -9.42 0.15
CA ALA A 142 -2.23 -9.59 -1.30
C ALA A 142 -3.20 -10.68 -1.75
N SER A 143 -4.28 -10.31 -2.42
CA SER A 143 -5.32 -11.21 -2.93
C SER A 143 -5.90 -10.64 -4.23
N VAL A 144 -6.49 -11.49 -5.07
CA VAL A 144 -7.24 -11.04 -6.26
C VAL A 144 -8.73 -11.39 -6.16
N ASN A 145 -9.16 -11.95 -5.04
CA ASN A 145 -10.53 -12.41 -4.82
C ASN A 145 -11.03 -12.15 -3.39
N GLY A 146 -10.44 -11.19 -2.69
CA GLY A 146 -10.92 -10.72 -1.39
C GLY A 146 -10.65 -11.64 -0.20
N LYS A 147 -9.71 -12.59 -0.31
CA LYS A 147 -9.37 -13.43 0.84
C LYS A 147 -8.83 -12.60 2.00
N SER A 148 -9.24 -12.96 3.20
CA SER A 148 -8.88 -12.27 4.44
C SER A 148 -7.94 -13.10 5.29
N ILE A 149 -7.02 -12.45 6.01
CA ILE A 149 -6.15 -13.06 7.01
C ILE A 149 -5.94 -12.08 8.17
N TYR A 150 -5.81 -12.57 9.39
CA TYR A 150 -5.65 -11.76 10.62
C TYR A 150 -6.75 -10.72 10.84
N GLY A 151 -7.98 -11.00 10.37
CA GLY A 151 -9.09 -10.03 10.44
C GLY A 151 -8.98 -8.86 9.45
N LEU A 152 -8.01 -8.87 8.54
CA LEU A 152 -7.81 -7.87 7.50
C LEU A 152 -8.37 -8.37 6.17
N ASN A 153 -9.17 -7.56 5.50
CA ASN A 153 -9.66 -7.86 4.17
C ASN A 153 -8.53 -7.63 3.15
N GLY A 154 -8.25 -8.66 2.36
CA GLY A 154 -7.31 -8.55 1.24
C GLY A 154 -7.84 -7.72 0.08
N THR A 155 -6.95 -7.43 -0.86
CA THR A 155 -7.34 -6.88 -2.16
C THR A 155 -8.26 -7.87 -2.89
N ASN A 156 -9.20 -7.36 -3.68
CA ASN A 156 -10.29 -8.17 -4.25
C ASN A 156 -10.27 -8.28 -5.80
N SER A 157 -9.23 -7.74 -6.41
CA SER A 157 -9.00 -7.80 -7.86
C SER A 157 -7.51 -7.70 -8.17
N VAL A 158 -7.13 -7.99 -9.41
CA VAL A 158 -5.75 -7.78 -9.89
C VAL A 158 -5.40 -6.30 -9.84
N GLU A 159 -6.28 -5.42 -10.28
CA GLU A 159 -6.07 -3.97 -10.21
C GLU A 159 -5.87 -3.47 -8.78
N GLY A 160 -6.69 -3.95 -7.83
CA GLY A 160 -6.54 -3.60 -6.42
C GLY A 160 -5.22 -4.09 -5.82
N LEU A 161 -4.72 -5.24 -6.26
CA LEU A 161 -3.41 -5.74 -5.87
C LEU A 161 -2.28 -4.90 -6.48
N VAL A 162 -2.41 -4.50 -7.75
CA VAL A 162 -1.46 -3.58 -8.39
C VAL A 162 -1.42 -2.24 -7.66
N ASP A 163 -2.59 -1.66 -7.31
CA ASP A 163 -2.66 -0.43 -6.53
C ASP A 163 -1.93 -0.57 -5.18
N GLU A 164 -2.15 -1.68 -4.47
CA GLU A 164 -1.54 -1.93 -3.15
C GLU A 164 -0.01 -1.99 -3.20
N ILE A 165 0.55 -2.54 -4.27
CA ILE A 165 2.00 -2.69 -4.42
C ILE A 165 2.62 -1.46 -5.07
N GLU A 166 2.11 -1.08 -6.24
CA GLU A 166 2.79 -0.14 -7.15
C GLU A 166 2.67 1.32 -6.68
N LEU A 167 1.51 1.73 -6.12
CA LEU A 167 1.37 3.12 -5.67
C LEU A 167 2.28 3.44 -4.50
N ASN A 168 2.53 2.48 -3.61
CA ASN A 168 3.51 2.68 -2.54
C ASN A 168 4.94 2.63 -3.05
N ALA A 169 5.27 1.75 -4.00
CA ALA A 169 6.59 1.71 -4.63
C ALA A 169 6.94 3.07 -5.26
N ARG A 170 6.04 3.62 -6.08
CA ARG A 170 6.20 4.95 -6.71
C ARG A 170 6.31 6.07 -5.67
N LYS A 171 5.55 5.96 -4.57
CA LYS A 171 5.63 6.93 -3.48
C LYS A 171 7.00 6.90 -2.81
N ILE A 172 7.54 5.73 -2.50
CA ILE A 172 8.89 5.58 -1.94
C ILE A 172 9.90 6.17 -2.93
N GLU A 173 9.89 5.74 -4.19
CA GLU A 173 10.80 6.21 -5.24
C GLU A 173 10.80 7.74 -5.40
N SER A 174 9.65 8.38 -5.25
CA SER A 174 9.55 9.84 -5.34
C SER A 174 10.17 10.60 -4.15
N ILE A 175 10.54 9.90 -3.07
CA ILE A 175 11.02 10.47 -1.81
C ILE A 175 12.49 10.15 -1.56
N THR A 176 12.92 8.95 -1.94
CA THR A 176 14.25 8.36 -1.69
C THR A 176 15.13 8.41 -2.92
#